data_02154b76c2daa68718a3ce38c530f015
#
_entry.id   02154b76c2daa68718a3ce38c530f015
#
_cell.length_a   1.000
_cell.length_b   1.000
_cell.length_c   1.000
_cell.angle_alpha   90.00
_cell.angle_beta   90.00
_cell.angle_gamma   90.00
#
_symmetry.space_group_name_H-M   'P 1'
#
loop_
_entity.id
_entity.type
_entity.pdbx_description
1 polymer ?
#
loop_
_entity_poly.entity_id
_entity_poly.type
_entity_poly.pdbx_seq_one_letter_code
_entity_poly.pdbx_strand_id
1 'polypeptide(L)'
;MTKYSVAILGATGLVGQRLQELLWRHPLFEVEAIAGSPSNVGLMFEELEWRLDSPMPTYDILICSMSDIPDVDIAFSALPNNVAEVVEPSLVARGIHVFSNASSFRRVAGVPLVIPEINPKAMKQYDGHACATNCTVVPVATSLAGLRTLGIKSITIFTRQALSGAGWKLLFDEKALSGDVNPLIPGEEEKLVAELKHLLEIDVPILATCNRVAEKDGHMVTCGVELENDTTIEEVISLMKIPSLDLPSSPRNVNEIIRESPSRDKHLWAGNGMSTTIGNIRVENNVVRFDALSHNTVRGAAGGVILLAEFAIQEAYITK
;
A
#
# COMPACT_ATOMS: atom_id res chain seq x y z
N MET A 1 6.98 8.36 25.38
CA MET A 1 5.55 8.45 24.97
C MET A 1 4.92 7.09 25.18
N THR A 2 3.67 7.04 25.63
CA THR A 2 2.92 5.78 25.75
C THR A 2 2.58 5.31 24.32
N LYS A 3 2.90 4.06 23.99
CA LYS A 3 2.58 3.49 22.67
C LYS A 3 1.09 3.21 22.54
N TYR A 4 0.57 3.25 21.32
CA TYR A 4 -0.77 2.80 21.00
C TYR A 4 -0.79 1.27 20.94
N SER A 5 -1.77 0.65 21.61
CA SER A 5 -2.01 -0.78 21.54
C SER A 5 -2.63 -1.14 20.19
N VAL A 6 -2.11 -2.18 19.54
CA VAL A 6 -2.59 -2.55 18.21
C VAL A 6 -2.91 -4.03 18.07
N ALA A 7 -3.94 -4.33 17.26
CA ALA A 7 -4.25 -5.66 16.78
C ALA A 7 -3.86 -5.81 15.31
N ILE A 8 -3.32 -6.97 14.93
CA ILE A 8 -3.05 -7.36 13.54
C ILE A 8 -4.07 -8.41 13.11
N LEU A 9 -4.85 -8.12 12.06
CA LEU A 9 -5.88 -8.99 11.53
C LEU A 9 -5.41 -9.69 10.26
N GLY A 10 -5.51 -11.01 10.20
CA GLY A 10 -5.05 -11.81 9.07
C GLY A 10 -3.59 -12.26 9.20
N ALA A 11 -3.19 -12.70 10.38
CA ALA A 11 -1.83 -13.02 10.82
C ALA A 11 -1.00 -13.87 9.86
N THR A 12 -1.61 -14.87 9.23
CA THR A 12 -0.90 -15.85 8.39
C THR A 12 -0.84 -15.47 6.91
N GLY A 13 -1.54 -14.39 6.53
CA GLY A 13 -1.47 -13.82 5.20
C GLY A 13 -0.12 -13.12 4.94
N LEU A 14 0.26 -12.95 3.68
CA LEU A 14 1.51 -12.28 3.31
C LEU A 14 1.59 -10.85 3.89
N VAL A 15 0.54 -10.05 3.72
CA VAL A 15 0.49 -8.69 4.27
C VAL A 15 0.42 -8.72 5.80
N GLY A 16 -0.25 -9.72 6.40
CA GLY A 16 -0.27 -9.91 7.86
C GLY A 16 1.11 -10.17 8.43
N GLN A 17 1.92 -11.04 7.81
CA GLN A 17 3.31 -11.25 8.24
C GLN A 17 4.17 -10.00 8.02
N ARG A 18 3.96 -9.25 6.94
CA ARG A 18 4.66 -7.99 6.70
C ARG A 18 4.28 -6.91 7.74
N LEU A 19 3.03 -6.87 8.20
CA LEU A 19 2.62 -6.02 9.32
C LEU A 19 3.33 -6.41 10.62
N GLN A 20 3.41 -7.71 10.93
CA GLN A 20 4.10 -8.21 12.11
C GLN A 20 5.59 -7.84 12.10
N GLU A 21 6.24 -7.97 10.95
CA GLU A 21 7.64 -7.56 10.77
C GLU A 21 7.84 -6.05 11.01
N LEU A 22 7.02 -5.21 10.37
CA LEU A 22 7.17 -3.76 10.40
C LEU A 22 6.74 -3.13 11.74
N LEU A 23 5.81 -3.76 12.45
CA LEU A 23 5.37 -3.32 13.78
C LEU A 23 6.27 -3.83 14.91
N TRP A 24 7.17 -4.78 14.63
CA TRP A 24 8.13 -5.24 15.61
C TRP A 24 9.04 -4.09 16.09
N ARG A 25 8.96 -3.79 17.39
CA ARG A 25 9.70 -2.67 18.02
C ARG A 25 9.39 -1.30 17.41
N HIS A 26 8.21 -1.13 16.84
CA HIS A 26 7.80 0.16 16.30
C HIS A 26 7.75 1.24 17.40
N PRO A 27 8.20 2.48 17.14
CA PRO A 27 8.28 3.52 18.18
C PRO A 27 6.92 3.95 18.73
N LEU A 28 5.86 3.96 17.91
CA LEU A 28 4.52 4.42 18.28
C LEU A 28 3.53 3.31 18.62
N PHE A 29 3.76 2.08 18.14
CA PHE A 29 2.82 0.97 18.25
C PHE A 29 3.37 -0.17 19.10
N GLU A 30 2.47 -0.83 19.85
CA GLU A 30 2.73 -2.04 20.61
C GLU A 30 1.69 -3.10 20.23
N VAL A 31 2.15 -4.23 19.68
CA VAL A 31 1.26 -5.30 19.26
C VAL A 31 0.79 -6.06 20.48
N GLU A 32 -0.50 -6.00 20.77
CA GLU A 32 -1.15 -6.70 21.89
C GLU A 32 -2.01 -7.88 21.43
N ALA A 33 -2.44 -7.89 20.17
CA ALA A 33 -3.24 -8.98 19.62
C ALA A 33 -2.85 -9.29 18.17
N ILE A 34 -2.85 -10.59 17.86
CA ILE A 34 -2.66 -11.10 16.51
C ILE A 34 -3.80 -12.09 16.23
N ALA A 35 -4.68 -11.73 15.30
CA ALA A 35 -5.84 -12.53 14.97
C ALA A 35 -5.64 -13.33 13.67
N GLY A 36 -5.93 -14.60 13.72
CA GLY A 36 -5.75 -15.55 12.63
C GLY A 36 -7.02 -16.26 12.17
N SER A 37 -6.87 -17.17 11.19
CA SER A 37 -7.94 -18.07 10.78
C SER A 37 -8.26 -19.06 11.90
N PRO A 38 -9.46 -19.69 11.91
CA PRO A 38 -9.83 -20.68 12.93
C PRO A 38 -8.81 -21.80 13.14
N SER A 39 -8.05 -22.19 12.11
CA SER A 39 -7.02 -23.23 12.20
C SER A 39 -5.77 -22.81 13.01
N ASN A 40 -5.59 -21.52 13.25
CA ASN A 40 -4.41 -20.99 13.94
C ASN A 40 -4.75 -20.45 15.34
N VAL A 41 -6.02 -20.37 15.69
CA VAL A 41 -6.47 -19.88 17.00
C VAL A 41 -5.97 -20.81 18.11
N GLY A 42 -5.35 -20.20 19.15
CA GLY A 42 -4.77 -20.89 20.28
C GLY A 42 -3.32 -21.33 20.12
N LEU A 43 -2.73 -21.17 18.92
CA LEU A 43 -1.29 -21.35 18.73
C LEU A 43 -0.53 -20.17 19.33
N MET A 44 0.67 -20.43 19.86
CA MET A 44 1.62 -19.37 20.14
C MET A 44 2.11 -18.76 18.83
N PHE A 45 2.45 -17.47 18.84
CA PHE A 45 2.95 -16.78 17.65
C PHE A 45 4.13 -17.53 16.99
N GLU A 46 5.06 -18.04 17.79
CA GLU A 46 6.25 -18.78 17.31
C GLU A 46 5.92 -20.11 16.61
N GLU A 47 4.71 -20.65 16.80
CA GLU A 47 4.23 -21.86 16.13
C GLU A 47 3.66 -21.56 14.73
N LEU A 48 3.49 -20.28 14.36
CA LEU A 48 3.04 -19.92 13.01
C LEU A 48 4.14 -20.19 11.98
N GLU A 49 3.74 -20.66 10.81
CA GLU A 49 4.64 -20.78 9.68
C GLU A 49 5.05 -19.39 9.18
N TRP A 50 6.33 -19.02 9.43
CA TRP A 50 6.89 -17.78 8.90
C TRP A 50 7.39 -18.00 7.48
N ARG A 51 6.92 -17.20 6.53
CA ARG A 51 7.18 -17.40 5.09
C ARG A 51 7.89 -16.22 4.41
N LEU A 52 8.14 -15.14 5.13
CA LEU A 52 8.97 -14.05 4.62
C LEU A 52 10.45 -14.44 4.67
N ASP A 53 11.24 -13.89 3.75
CA ASP A 53 12.70 -14.11 3.73
C ASP A 53 13.43 -13.40 4.90
N SER A 54 12.74 -12.52 5.63
CA SER A 54 13.25 -11.83 6.82
C SER A 54 13.12 -12.70 8.08
N PRO A 55 13.93 -12.45 9.11
CA PRO A 55 13.80 -13.13 10.40
C PRO A 55 12.40 -12.92 11.00
N MET A 56 11.83 -14.00 11.54
CA MET A 56 10.57 -13.94 12.28
C MET A 56 10.73 -13.06 13.52
N PRO A 57 9.85 -12.07 13.74
CA PRO A 57 9.86 -11.31 14.99
C PRO A 57 9.46 -12.19 16.18
N THR A 58 9.68 -11.72 17.39
CA THR A 58 9.31 -12.45 18.59
C THR A 58 8.17 -11.75 19.30
N TYR A 59 7.01 -12.40 19.40
CA TYR A 59 5.86 -11.94 20.16
C TYR A 59 5.43 -13.03 21.15
N ASP A 60 5.25 -12.66 22.42
CA ASP A 60 4.69 -13.56 23.44
C ASP A 60 3.16 -13.42 23.43
N ILE A 61 2.53 -13.89 22.35
CA ILE A 61 1.11 -13.70 22.07
C ILE A 61 0.51 -15.02 21.56
N LEU A 62 -0.64 -15.42 22.13
CA LEU A 62 -1.51 -16.42 21.56
C LEU A 62 -2.33 -15.83 20.42
N ILE A 63 -2.44 -16.58 19.32
CA ILE A 63 -3.28 -16.18 18.19
C ILE A 63 -4.75 -16.25 18.62
N CYS A 64 -5.43 -15.11 18.55
CA CYS A 64 -6.85 -15.03 18.89
C CYS A 64 -7.76 -15.19 17.66
N SER A 65 -9.04 -15.42 17.91
CA SER A 65 -10.06 -15.40 16.87
C SER A 65 -10.45 -13.94 16.53
N MET A 66 -11.12 -13.74 15.39
CA MET A 66 -11.63 -12.41 15.01
C MET A 66 -12.74 -11.90 15.96
N SER A 67 -13.40 -12.79 16.72
CA SER A 67 -14.41 -12.42 17.73
C SER A 67 -13.79 -12.04 19.07
N ASP A 68 -12.56 -12.46 19.35
CA ASP A 68 -11.92 -12.34 20.66
C ASP A 68 -10.79 -11.31 20.69
N ILE A 69 -10.80 -10.39 19.72
CA ILE A 69 -9.86 -9.26 19.68
C ILE A 69 -10.10 -8.40 20.93
N PRO A 70 -9.07 -8.16 21.78
CA PRO A 70 -9.19 -7.31 22.97
C PRO A 70 -9.49 -5.86 22.60
N ASP A 71 -9.78 -5.04 23.62
CA ASP A 71 -9.90 -3.62 23.44
C ASP A 71 -8.50 -3.02 23.24
N VAL A 72 -8.21 -2.65 21.99
CA VAL A 72 -6.97 -2.01 21.55
C VAL A 72 -7.29 -0.65 20.94
N ASP A 73 -6.31 0.22 20.86
CA ASP A 73 -6.49 1.54 20.24
C ASP A 73 -6.73 1.42 18.73
N ILE A 74 -5.97 0.54 18.04
CA ILE A 74 -5.93 0.46 16.60
C ILE A 74 -5.96 -1.01 16.12
N ALA A 75 -6.63 -1.28 15.00
CA ALA A 75 -6.55 -2.55 14.28
C ALA A 75 -6.00 -2.33 12.85
N PHE A 76 -4.91 -3.03 12.53
CA PHE A 76 -4.40 -3.12 11.16
C PHE A 76 -4.99 -4.34 10.45
N SER A 77 -5.77 -4.10 9.40
CA SER A 77 -6.47 -5.17 8.69
C SER A 77 -5.79 -5.57 7.39
N ALA A 78 -5.47 -6.87 7.30
CA ALA A 78 -5.02 -7.56 6.10
C ALA A 78 -5.96 -8.73 5.75
N LEU A 79 -7.25 -8.54 5.99
CA LEU A 79 -8.30 -9.53 5.82
C LEU A 79 -8.73 -9.68 4.35
N PRO A 80 -9.18 -10.87 3.93
CA PRO A 80 -9.97 -11.02 2.70
C PRO A 80 -11.26 -10.18 2.76
N ASN A 81 -11.70 -9.67 1.61
CA ASN A 81 -12.85 -8.76 1.53
C ASN A 81 -14.09 -9.24 2.27
N ASN A 82 -14.49 -10.48 2.05
CA ASN A 82 -15.68 -11.07 2.68
C ASN A 82 -15.60 -11.17 4.22
N VAL A 83 -14.40 -11.24 4.77
CA VAL A 83 -14.17 -11.23 6.22
C VAL A 83 -14.10 -9.80 6.73
N ALA A 84 -13.41 -8.92 6.00
CA ALA A 84 -13.29 -7.51 6.32
C ALA A 84 -14.66 -6.82 6.44
N GLU A 85 -15.59 -7.11 5.50
CA GLU A 85 -16.96 -6.57 5.48
C GLU A 85 -17.76 -6.83 6.76
N VAL A 86 -17.42 -7.88 7.50
CA VAL A 86 -18.07 -8.23 8.77
C VAL A 86 -17.27 -7.74 9.98
N VAL A 87 -15.96 -7.97 9.96
CA VAL A 87 -15.08 -7.73 11.13
C VAL A 87 -14.80 -6.25 11.34
N GLU A 88 -14.40 -5.53 10.27
CA GLU A 88 -13.97 -4.14 10.40
C GLU A 88 -15.05 -3.20 10.96
N PRO A 89 -16.32 -3.23 10.47
CA PRO A 89 -17.37 -2.42 11.07
C PRO A 89 -17.66 -2.76 12.53
N SER A 90 -17.53 -4.03 12.94
CA SER A 90 -17.74 -4.43 14.32
C SER A 90 -16.68 -3.87 15.28
N LEU A 91 -15.44 -3.73 14.81
CA LEU A 91 -14.35 -3.12 15.57
C LEU A 91 -14.54 -1.60 15.68
N VAL A 92 -14.91 -0.93 14.58
CA VAL A 92 -15.24 0.50 14.60
C VAL A 92 -16.38 0.80 15.56
N ALA A 93 -17.43 -0.04 15.59
CA ALA A 93 -18.53 0.11 16.54
C ALA A 93 -18.12 -0.06 18.02
N ARG A 94 -16.99 -0.71 18.29
CA ARG A 94 -16.36 -0.81 19.63
C ARG A 94 -15.43 0.37 19.93
N GLY A 95 -15.28 1.33 19.02
CA GLY A 95 -14.37 2.47 19.18
C GLY A 95 -12.90 2.16 18.83
N ILE A 96 -12.63 1.01 18.19
CA ILE A 96 -11.29 0.65 17.72
C ILE A 96 -11.07 1.30 16.36
N HIS A 97 -9.99 2.04 16.20
CA HIS A 97 -9.62 2.67 14.93
C HIS A 97 -9.11 1.63 13.94
N VAL A 98 -9.75 1.49 12.77
CA VAL A 98 -9.39 0.47 11.78
C VAL A 98 -8.66 1.10 10.59
N PHE A 99 -7.47 0.57 10.28
CA PHE A 99 -6.70 0.90 9.08
C PHE A 99 -6.61 -0.34 8.19
N SER A 100 -7.25 -0.28 7.03
CA SER A 100 -7.52 -1.45 6.20
C SER A 100 -6.74 -1.48 4.89
N ASN A 101 -6.23 -2.67 4.54
CA ASN A 101 -5.74 -3.00 3.20
C ASN A 101 -6.82 -3.65 2.31
N ALA A 102 -7.97 -4.06 2.87
CA ALA A 102 -9.05 -4.66 2.10
C ALA A 102 -9.66 -3.67 1.10
N SER A 103 -10.08 -4.19 -0.06
CA SER A 103 -10.66 -3.33 -1.10
C SER A 103 -12.15 -3.02 -0.89
N SER A 104 -12.81 -3.72 0.04
CA SER A 104 -14.26 -3.62 0.27
C SER A 104 -14.72 -2.20 0.62
N PHE A 105 -13.91 -1.47 1.39
CA PHE A 105 -14.29 -0.17 1.92
C PHE A 105 -13.68 1.03 1.17
N ARG A 106 -12.77 0.81 0.22
CA ARG A 106 -12.06 1.88 -0.50
C ARG A 106 -12.96 2.86 -1.27
N ARG A 107 -14.20 2.46 -1.56
CA ARG A 107 -15.19 3.27 -2.29
C ARG A 107 -16.49 3.46 -1.50
N VAL A 108 -16.46 3.18 -0.21
CA VAL A 108 -17.61 3.39 0.69
C VAL A 108 -17.59 4.83 1.19
N ALA A 109 -18.70 5.52 1.06
CA ALA A 109 -18.85 6.89 1.55
C ALA A 109 -18.57 6.95 3.07
N GLY A 110 -17.79 7.93 3.51
CA GLY A 110 -17.39 8.08 4.90
C GLY A 110 -16.14 7.30 5.31
N VAL A 111 -15.63 6.39 4.46
CA VAL A 111 -14.34 5.71 4.67
C VAL A 111 -13.30 6.30 3.74
N PRO A 112 -12.36 7.12 4.22
CA PRO A 112 -11.39 7.76 3.36
C PRO A 112 -10.37 6.76 2.81
N LEU A 113 -10.08 6.88 1.51
CA LEU A 113 -8.98 6.22 0.81
C LEU A 113 -7.82 7.19 0.75
N VAL A 114 -6.67 6.85 1.37
CA VAL A 114 -5.62 7.84 1.62
C VAL A 114 -4.22 7.33 1.30
N ILE A 115 -3.46 8.17 0.62
CA ILE A 115 -2.00 8.19 0.64
C ILE A 115 -1.62 9.52 1.33
N PRO A 116 -1.07 9.51 2.54
CA PRO A 116 -0.90 10.72 3.36
C PRO A 116 -0.16 11.87 2.65
N GLU A 117 0.83 11.56 1.82
CA GLU A 117 1.60 12.55 1.06
C GLU A 117 0.85 13.11 -0.16
N ILE A 118 -0.25 12.50 -0.58
CA ILE A 118 -0.98 12.85 -1.82
C ILE A 118 -2.29 13.58 -1.54
N ASN A 119 -3.14 12.97 -0.70
CA ASN A 119 -4.49 13.45 -0.43
C ASN A 119 -4.83 13.51 1.07
N PRO A 120 -3.99 14.12 1.93
CA PRO A 120 -4.18 14.15 3.39
C PRO A 120 -5.55 14.73 3.80
N LYS A 121 -6.11 15.62 2.98
CA LYS A 121 -7.41 16.25 3.25
C LYS A 121 -8.58 15.25 3.28
N ALA A 122 -8.44 14.07 2.65
CA ALA A 122 -9.46 13.03 2.70
C ALA A 122 -9.70 12.55 4.14
N MET A 123 -8.70 12.63 5.02
CA MET A 123 -8.84 12.30 6.45
C MET A 123 -9.86 13.15 7.20
N LYS A 124 -10.34 14.27 6.65
CA LYS A 124 -11.45 15.03 7.25
C LYS A 124 -12.76 14.25 7.32
N GLN A 125 -12.88 13.17 6.53
CA GLN A 125 -14.03 12.26 6.55
C GLN A 125 -13.81 11.05 7.49
N TYR A 126 -12.66 10.98 8.17
CA TYR A 126 -12.30 9.87 9.03
C TYR A 126 -13.22 9.81 10.27
N ASP A 127 -13.85 8.66 10.46
CA ASP A 127 -14.69 8.35 11.61
C ASP A 127 -14.39 6.92 12.10
N GLY A 128 -13.14 6.71 12.51
CA GLY A 128 -12.67 5.43 13.04
C GLY A 128 -12.26 4.39 11.98
N HIS A 129 -12.50 4.61 10.69
CA HIS A 129 -12.13 3.70 9.61
C HIS A 129 -11.45 4.43 8.45
N ALA A 130 -10.30 3.93 7.99
CA ALA A 130 -9.61 4.43 6.79
C ALA A 130 -8.97 3.29 5.99
N CYS A 131 -8.86 3.47 4.68
CA CYS A 131 -8.24 2.49 3.78
C CYS A 131 -6.95 3.00 3.15
N ALA A 132 -5.94 2.11 3.10
CA ALA A 132 -4.83 2.26 2.16
C ALA A 132 -5.28 1.86 0.75
N THR A 133 -4.62 2.42 -0.26
CA THR A 133 -4.94 2.18 -1.67
C THR A 133 -4.43 0.83 -2.18
N ASN A 134 -4.86 0.46 -3.39
CA ASN A 134 -4.30 -0.67 -4.14
C ASN A 134 -2.79 -0.48 -4.37
N CYS A 135 -2.03 -1.56 -4.21
CA CYS A 135 -0.57 -1.56 -4.32
C CYS A 135 -0.05 -1.10 -5.70
N THR A 136 -0.83 -1.28 -6.76
CA THR A 136 -0.48 -0.83 -8.11
C THR A 136 -0.74 0.66 -8.31
N VAL A 137 -1.68 1.23 -7.55
CA VAL A 137 -2.00 2.67 -7.60
C VAL A 137 -0.88 3.51 -7.01
N VAL A 138 -0.20 3.02 -5.97
CA VAL A 138 0.83 3.77 -5.25
C VAL A 138 1.92 4.33 -6.16
N PRO A 139 2.64 3.52 -6.97
CA PRO A 139 3.70 4.05 -7.83
C PRO A 139 3.18 5.04 -8.88
N VAL A 140 1.94 4.90 -9.33
CA VAL A 140 1.32 5.83 -10.28
C VAL A 140 0.96 7.14 -9.58
N ALA A 141 0.23 7.07 -8.46
CA ALA A 141 -0.25 8.25 -7.75
C ALA A 141 0.90 9.13 -7.24
N THR A 142 1.94 8.52 -6.65
CA THR A 142 3.11 9.25 -6.17
C THR A 142 3.88 9.90 -7.31
N SER A 143 3.95 9.25 -8.48
CA SER A 143 4.63 9.83 -9.66
C SER A 143 3.86 11.00 -10.27
N LEU A 144 2.53 10.97 -10.24
CA LEU A 144 1.66 11.93 -10.94
C LEU A 144 1.21 13.11 -10.07
N ALA A 145 1.32 13.01 -8.75
CA ALA A 145 0.74 14.00 -7.83
C ALA A 145 1.15 15.44 -8.13
N GLY A 146 2.43 15.69 -8.36
CA GLY A 146 2.93 17.02 -8.72
C GLY A 146 2.61 17.43 -10.17
N LEU A 147 2.52 16.48 -11.09
CA LEU A 147 2.25 16.75 -12.51
C LEU A 147 0.83 17.27 -12.75
N ARG A 148 -0.09 17.12 -11.79
CA ARG A 148 -1.45 17.70 -11.86
C ARG A 148 -1.44 19.21 -12.11
N THR A 149 -0.41 19.91 -11.64
CA THR A 149 -0.28 21.36 -11.79
C THR A 149 -0.06 21.78 -13.24
N LEU A 150 0.38 20.87 -14.10
CA LEU A 150 0.59 21.09 -15.54
C LEU A 150 -0.67 20.80 -16.38
N GLY A 151 -1.77 20.37 -15.75
CA GLY A 151 -2.98 19.94 -16.45
C GLY A 151 -2.81 18.59 -17.15
N ILE A 152 -3.33 17.52 -16.55
CA ILE A 152 -3.31 16.18 -17.15
C ILE A 152 -4.51 16.07 -18.09
N LYS A 153 -4.28 15.69 -19.36
CA LYS A 153 -5.33 15.42 -20.36
C LYS A 153 -5.70 13.96 -20.44
N SER A 154 -4.71 13.09 -20.43
CA SER A 154 -4.91 11.65 -20.52
C SER A 154 -3.75 10.88 -19.89
N ILE A 155 -4.00 9.65 -19.45
CA ILE A 155 -2.98 8.77 -18.85
C ILE A 155 -3.08 7.40 -19.50
N THR A 156 -1.92 6.84 -19.87
CA THR A 156 -1.80 5.43 -20.32
C THR A 156 -0.88 4.71 -19.32
N ILE A 157 -1.32 3.55 -18.82
CA ILE A 157 -0.62 2.80 -17.78
C ILE A 157 -0.47 1.33 -18.22
N PHE A 158 0.76 0.83 -18.20
CA PHE A 158 1.07 -0.59 -18.33
C PHE A 158 1.71 -1.08 -17.04
N THR A 159 1.15 -2.14 -16.44
CA THR A 159 1.67 -2.68 -15.20
C THR A 159 2.29 -4.06 -15.39
N ARG A 160 3.32 -4.35 -14.61
CA ARG A 160 3.98 -5.65 -14.45
C ARG A 160 3.94 -5.99 -12.97
N GLN A 161 2.87 -6.68 -12.56
CA GLN A 161 2.58 -6.95 -11.17
C GLN A 161 3.19 -8.28 -10.71
N ALA A 162 3.92 -8.24 -9.61
CA ALA A 162 4.60 -9.38 -9.01
C ALA A 162 3.62 -10.41 -8.40
N LEU A 163 4.05 -11.65 -8.26
CA LEU A 163 3.27 -12.79 -7.77
C LEU A 163 2.72 -12.57 -6.35
N SER A 164 3.49 -11.92 -5.47
CA SER A 164 3.06 -11.59 -4.11
C SER A 164 1.78 -10.75 -4.03
N GLY A 165 1.44 -10.00 -5.08
CA GLY A 165 0.17 -9.28 -5.18
C GLY A 165 -1.07 -10.19 -5.16
N ALA A 166 -0.91 -11.49 -5.44
CA ALA A 166 -1.94 -12.51 -5.33
C ALA A 166 -1.79 -13.40 -4.06
N GLY A 167 -0.89 -13.05 -3.16
CA GLY A 167 -0.65 -13.75 -1.90
C GLY A 167 0.21 -15.02 -2.05
N TRP A 168 0.32 -15.77 -0.95
CA TRP A 168 1.20 -16.93 -0.83
C TRP A 168 1.01 -17.99 -1.90
N LYS A 169 -0.25 -18.25 -2.28
CA LYS A 169 -0.56 -19.32 -3.23
C LYS A 169 0.16 -19.15 -4.55
N LEU A 170 0.18 -17.93 -5.09
CA LEU A 170 0.84 -17.66 -6.36
C LEU A 170 2.34 -17.43 -6.19
N LEU A 171 2.75 -16.85 -5.05
CA LEU A 171 4.16 -16.59 -4.75
C LEU A 171 5.00 -17.86 -4.64
N PHE A 172 4.40 -18.98 -4.20
CA PHE A 172 5.05 -20.30 -4.09
C PHE A 172 4.62 -21.29 -5.18
N ASP A 173 3.91 -20.84 -6.20
CA ASP A 173 3.57 -21.68 -7.35
C ASP A 173 4.78 -21.84 -8.26
N GLU A 174 5.31 -23.05 -8.35
CA GLU A 174 6.52 -23.34 -9.16
C GLU A 174 6.34 -23.04 -10.64
N LYS A 175 5.13 -23.22 -11.18
CA LYS A 175 4.82 -22.90 -12.58
C LYS A 175 4.86 -21.40 -12.78
N ALA A 176 4.22 -20.64 -11.90
CA ALA A 176 4.23 -19.19 -11.96
C ALA A 176 5.64 -18.62 -11.84
N LEU A 177 6.44 -19.17 -10.93
CA LEU A 177 7.86 -18.78 -10.76
C LEU A 177 8.73 -19.11 -11.98
N SER A 178 8.41 -20.18 -12.72
CA SER A 178 9.11 -20.54 -13.97
C SER A 178 8.65 -19.76 -15.20
N GLY A 179 7.66 -18.87 -15.06
CA GLY A 179 7.14 -18.04 -16.14
C GLY A 179 5.79 -18.46 -16.70
N ASP A 180 5.25 -19.61 -16.31
CA ASP A 180 3.91 -20.07 -16.69
C ASP A 180 2.85 -19.44 -15.79
N VAL A 181 2.63 -18.14 -15.97
CA VAL A 181 1.66 -17.34 -15.21
C VAL A 181 0.61 -16.72 -16.14
N ASN A 182 -0.66 -16.83 -15.76
CA ASN A 182 -1.71 -16.12 -16.47
C ASN A 182 -1.50 -14.60 -16.27
N PRO A 183 -1.25 -13.83 -17.34
CA PRO A 183 -1.03 -12.40 -17.22
C PRO A 183 -2.30 -11.63 -16.80
N LEU A 184 -3.49 -12.14 -17.05
CA LEU A 184 -4.75 -11.46 -16.77
C LEU A 184 -5.01 -11.35 -15.25
N ILE A 185 -5.34 -10.15 -14.79
CA ILE A 185 -5.76 -9.87 -13.42
C ILE A 185 -7.18 -9.31 -13.45
N PRO A 186 -8.21 -10.14 -13.25
CA PRO A 186 -9.60 -9.72 -13.40
C PRO A 186 -9.97 -8.54 -12.48
N GLY A 187 -10.59 -7.49 -13.04
CA GLY A 187 -11.09 -6.33 -12.31
C GLY A 187 -10.00 -5.40 -11.74
N GLU A 188 -8.73 -5.61 -12.09
CA GLU A 188 -7.64 -4.79 -11.58
C GLU A 188 -7.57 -3.43 -12.28
N GLU A 189 -7.83 -3.38 -13.57
CA GLU A 189 -7.81 -2.15 -14.38
C GLU A 189 -8.85 -1.14 -13.89
N GLU A 190 -10.09 -1.60 -13.67
CA GLU A 190 -11.18 -0.77 -13.16
C GLU A 190 -10.89 -0.22 -11.76
N LYS A 191 -10.29 -1.04 -10.88
CA LYS A 191 -9.88 -0.61 -9.53
C LYS A 191 -8.80 0.45 -9.61
N LEU A 192 -7.75 0.20 -10.41
CA LEU A 192 -6.65 1.14 -10.59
C LEU A 192 -7.15 2.48 -11.10
N VAL A 193 -7.98 2.50 -12.14
CA VAL A 193 -8.53 3.73 -12.71
C VAL A 193 -9.39 4.48 -11.70
N ALA A 194 -10.30 3.78 -11.02
CA ALA A 194 -11.22 4.41 -10.06
C ALA A 194 -10.48 4.99 -8.84
N GLU A 195 -9.54 4.23 -8.25
CA GLU A 195 -8.77 4.70 -7.11
C GLU A 195 -7.83 5.84 -7.48
N LEU A 196 -7.19 5.79 -8.67
CA LEU A 196 -6.30 6.85 -9.14
C LEU A 196 -7.04 8.17 -9.37
N LYS A 197 -8.21 8.12 -10.03
CA LYS A 197 -9.08 9.30 -10.22
C LYS A 197 -9.46 9.93 -8.88
N HIS A 198 -9.83 9.09 -7.91
CA HIS A 198 -10.21 9.54 -6.58
C HIS A 198 -9.05 10.21 -5.83
N LEU A 199 -7.87 9.55 -5.79
CA LEU A 199 -6.70 10.04 -5.07
C LEU A 199 -6.13 11.33 -5.65
N LEU A 200 -6.11 11.44 -6.97
CA LEU A 200 -5.57 12.61 -7.68
C LEU A 200 -6.62 13.70 -7.93
N GLU A 201 -7.89 13.46 -7.59
CA GLU A 201 -9.01 14.38 -7.85
C GLU A 201 -9.06 14.81 -9.33
N ILE A 202 -8.91 13.86 -10.26
CA ILE A 202 -8.91 14.09 -11.70
C ILE A 202 -10.04 13.32 -12.38
N ASP A 203 -10.61 13.90 -13.42
CA ASP A 203 -11.57 13.21 -14.29
C ASP A 203 -11.14 13.28 -15.75
N VAL A 204 -10.09 12.54 -16.06
CA VAL A 204 -9.50 12.43 -17.40
C VAL A 204 -9.59 11.00 -17.91
N PRO A 205 -9.48 10.76 -19.23
CA PRO A 205 -9.33 9.43 -19.78
C PRO A 205 -8.07 8.73 -19.24
N ILE A 206 -8.24 7.51 -18.70
CA ILE A 206 -7.15 6.66 -18.24
C ILE A 206 -7.30 5.30 -18.92
N LEU A 207 -6.29 4.92 -19.71
CA LEU A 207 -6.19 3.59 -20.30
C LEU A 207 -5.19 2.77 -19.49
N ALA A 208 -5.64 1.71 -18.84
CA ALA A 208 -4.81 0.83 -18.04
C ALA A 208 -4.76 -0.58 -18.66
N THR A 209 -3.59 -1.21 -18.60
CA THR A 209 -3.39 -2.62 -18.90
C THR A 209 -2.61 -3.25 -17.75
N CYS A 210 -3.22 -4.21 -17.08
CA CYS A 210 -2.67 -4.83 -15.88
C CYS A 210 -2.24 -6.27 -16.15
N ASN A 211 -0.95 -6.54 -16.02
CA ASN A 211 -0.38 -7.86 -16.26
C ASN A 211 0.33 -8.42 -15.03
N ARG A 212 0.13 -9.71 -14.77
CA ARG A 212 0.91 -10.51 -13.84
C ARG A 212 2.20 -10.97 -14.52
N VAL A 213 3.32 -10.91 -13.79
CA VAL A 213 4.62 -11.39 -14.26
C VAL A 213 5.24 -12.34 -13.24
N ALA A 214 6.17 -13.18 -13.69
CA ALA A 214 6.89 -14.19 -12.89
C ALA A 214 7.99 -13.55 -12.02
N GLU A 215 7.63 -12.55 -11.24
CA GLU A 215 8.52 -11.87 -10.29
C GLU A 215 7.95 -12.02 -8.89
N LYS A 216 8.78 -12.25 -7.89
CA LYS A 216 8.31 -12.45 -6.51
C LYS A 216 7.64 -11.21 -5.97
N ASP A 217 8.35 -10.09 -5.91
CA ASP A 217 7.93 -8.80 -5.34
C ASP A 217 8.23 -7.63 -6.28
N GLY A 218 7.54 -6.51 -6.04
CA GLY A 218 7.74 -5.26 -6.76
C GLY A 218 6.81 -5.09 -7.95
N HIS A 219 5.85 -4.17 -7.81
CA HIS A 219 5.02 -3.74 -8.93
C HIS A 219 5.74 -2.66 -9.71
N MET A 220 5.93 -2.91 -11.00
CA MET A 220 6.49 -1.96 -11.94
C MET A 220 5.40 -1.45 -12.86
N VAL A 221 5.39 -0.15 -13.09
CA VAL A 221 4.47 0.51 -14.00
C VAL A 221 5.26 1.31 -15.04
N THR A 222 4.75 1.36 -16.27
CA THR A 222 5.18 2.28 -17.32
C THR A 222 4.02 3.21 -17.60
N CYS A 223 4.24 4.51 -17.44
CA CYS A 223 3.22 5.53 -17.65
C CYS A 223 3.55 6.43 -18.83
N GLY A 224 2.51 6.79 -19.59
CA GLY A 224 2.49 7.89 -20.54
C GLY A 224 1.43 8.90 -20.09
N VAL A 225 1.80 10.16 -19.97
CA VAL A 225 0.91 11.22 -19.49
C VAL A 225 0.90 12.36 -20.49
N GLU A 226 -0.25 12.65 -21.08
CA GLU A 226 -0.44 13.83 -21.92
C GLU A 226 -0.83 15.01 -21.05
N LEU A 227 -0.12 16.12 -21.20
CA LEU A 227 -0.31 17.35 -20.44
C LEU A 227 -0.96 18.44 -21.30
N GLU A 228 -1.59 19.42 -20.67
CA GLU A 228 -2.16 20.58 -21.35
C GLU A 228 -1.08 21.54 -21.82
N ASN A 229 -0.03 21.68 -21.02
CA ASN A 229 1.06 22.63 -21.25
C ASN A 229 2.34 21.90 -21.61
N ASP A 230 3.15 22.55 -22.44
CA ASP A 230 4.52 22.09 -22.71
C ASP A 230 5.33 22.17 -21.41
N THR A 231 6.25 21.24 -21.26
CA THR A 231 7.09 21.14 -20.06
C THR A 231 8.50 20.67 -20.41
N THR A 232 9.42 20.83 -19.48
CA THR A 232 10.78 20.32 -19.59
C THR A 232 11.00 19.12 -18.69
N ILE A 233 12.04 18.34 -18.98
CA ILE A 233 12.38 17.19 -18.15
C ILE A 233 12.78 17.61 -16.73
N GLU A 234 13.42 18.76 -16.59
CA GLU A 234 13.83 19.34 -15.30
C GLU A 234 12.62 19.72 -14.46
N GLU A 235 11.60 20.34 -15.08
CA GLU A 235 10.34 20.68 -14.42
C GLU A 235 9.59 19.42 -13.98
N VAL A 236 9.47 18.42 -14.86
CA VAL A 236 8.86 17.11 -14.54
C VAL A 236 9.55 16.47 -13.35
N ILE A 237 10.89 16.38 -13.36
CA ILE A 237 11.67 15.82 -12.25
C ILE A 237 11.43 16.61 -10.95
N SER A 238 11.36 17.93 -11.04
CA SER A 238 11.09 18.78 -9.88
C SER A 238 9.70 18.51 -9.28
N LEU A 239 8.68 18.40 -10.11
CA LEU A 239 7.29 18.14 -9.71
C LEU A 239 7.07 16.70 -9.21
N MET A 240 7.87 15.75 -9.65
CA MET A 240 7.84 14.38 -9.14
C MET A 240 8.46 14.23 -7.74
N LYS A 241 9.17 15.23 -7.23
CA LYS A 241 9.71 15.24 -5.86
C LYS A 241 8.60 15.63 -4.88
N ILE A 242 8.07 14.63 -4.18
CA ILE A 242 7.06 14.81 -3.14
C ILE A 242 7.75 15.00 -1.78
N PRO A 243 7.31 15.97 -0.96
CA PRO A 243 7.81 16.09 0.42
C PRO A 243 7.56 14.84 1.24
N SER A 244 8.58 14.43 1.99
CA SER A 244 8.46 13.38 2.98
C SER A 244 7.70 13.89 4.22
N LEU A 245 7.05 12.99 4.93
CA LEU A 245 6.45 13.28 6.23
C LEU A 245 7.49 13.04 7.33
N ASP A 246 7.39 13.77 8.44
CA ASP A 246 8.23 13.54 9.62
C ASP A 246 7.58 12.46 10.50
N LEU A 247 7.58 11.22 9.99
CA LEU A 247 6.95 10.06 10.60
C LEU A 247 7.89 8.85 10.57
N PRO A 248 7.81 7.93 11.55
CA PRO A 248 8.73 6.79 11.65
C PRO A 248 8.80 5.90 10.40
N SER A 249 7.67 5.64 9.76
CA SER A 249 7.59 4.82 8.54
C SER A 249 7.78 5.61 7.24
N SER A 250 7.89 6.94 7.31
CA SER A 250 8.07 7.77 6.11
C SER A 250 9.49 7.61 5.55
N PRO A 251 9.64 7.38 4.23
CA PRO A 251 10.96 7.33 3.62
C PRO A 251 11.56 8.75 3.54
N ARG A 252 12.88 8.85 3.51
CA ARG A 252 13.56 10.13 3.31
C ARG A 252 13.13 10.83 2.02
N ASN A 253 12.97 10.06 0.95
CA ASN A 253 12.42 10.50 -0.32
C ASN A 253 11.23 9.62 -0.67
N VAL A 254 10.06 10.21 -0.82
CA VAL A 254 8.85 9.48 -1.25
C VAL A 254 9.06 8.91 -2.66
N ASN A 255 9.62 9.72 -3.54
CA ASN A 255 10.05 9.32 -4.87
C ASN A 255 11.58 9.43 -5.01
N GLU A 256 12.23 8.32 -5.35
CA GLU A 256 13.64 8.25 -5.73
C GLU A 256 13.75 8.39 -7.24
N ILE A 257 14.34 9.49 -7.71
CA ILE A 257 14.49 9.75 -9.15
C ILE A 257 15.85 9.26 -9.62
N ILE A 258 15.86 8.37 -10.61
CA ILE A 258 17.06 7.82 -11.23
C ILE A 258 17.06 8.05 -12.75
N ARG A 259 18.20 7.81 -13.39
CA ARG A 259 18.32 8.04 -14.85
C ARG A 259 17.75 6.89 -15.66
N GLU A 260 18.09 5.66 -15.28
CA GLU A 260 17.69 4.45 -16.01
C GLU A 260 16.30 3.99 -15.55
N SER A 261 15.76 2.96 -16.21
CA SER A 261 14.56 2.25 -15.75
C SER A 261 14.86 1.55 -14.42
N PRO A 262 13.97 1.61 -13.42
CA PRO A 262 14.16 0.88 -12.17
C PRO A 262 14.28 -0.62 -12.39
N SER A 263 15.07 -1.29 -11.54
CA SER A 263 15.13 -2.75 -11.47
C SER A 263 14.83 -3.25 -10.06
N ARG A 264 14.20 -4.42 -9.96
CA ARG A 264 13.77 -4.99 -8.67
C ARG A 264 14.95 -5.31 -7.75
N ASP A 265 16.01 -5.90 -8.28
CA ASP A 265 17.21 -6.27 -7.55
C ASP A 265 17.97 -5.09 -6.91
N LYS A 266 17.88 -3.89 -7.51
CA LYS A 266 18.57 -2.70 -6.99
C LYS A 266 17.68 -1.74 -6.21
N HIS A 267 16.41 -1.64 -6.60
CA HIS A 267 15.57 -0.51 -6.18
C HIS A 267 14.30 -0.91 -5.43
N LEU A 268 14.02 -2.23 -5.31
CA LEU A 268 12.81 -2.70 -4.61
C LEU A 268 12.75 -2.21 -3.15
N TRP A 269 13.91 -2.21 -2.48
CA TRP A 269 14.03 -1.82 -1.07
C TRP A 269 14.44 -0.35 -0.88
N ALA A 270 14.32 0.51 -1.89
CA ALA A 270 14.53 1.95 -1.72
C ALA A 270 13.67 2.50 -0.57
N GLY A 271 14.30 3.30 0.31
CA GLY A 271 13.64 3.82 1.50
C GLY A 271 13.06 2.72 2.41
N ASN A 272 13.77 1.59 2.57
CA ASN A 272 13.29 0.39 3.29
C ASN A 272 11.98 -0.19 2.68
N GLY A 273 11.85 -0.12 1.35
CA GLY A 273 10.65 -0.55 0.62
C GLY A 273 9.49 0.47 0.64
N MET A 274 9.70 1.64 1.22
CA MET A 274 8.68 2.70 1.33
C MET A 274 8.77 3.77 0.25
N SER A 275 9.86 3.84 -0.52
CA SER A 275 9.99 4.76 -1.66
C SER A 275 9.44 4.15 -2.95
N THR A 276 8.96 5.02 -3.84
CA THR A 276 8.75 4.71 -5.26
C THR A 276 10.00 5.13 -6.02
N THR A 277 10.64 4.21 -6.76
CA THR A 277 11.75 4.58 -7.64
C THR A 277 11.24 4.87 -9.03
N ILE A 278 11.49 6.07 -9.53
CA ILE A 278 11.06 6.56 -10.84
C ILE A 278 12.28 6.78 -11.73
N GLY A 279 12.23 6.28 -12.96
CA GLY A 279 13.34 6.45 -13.90
C GLY A 279 12.90 6.39 -15.36
N ASN A 280 13.89 6.41 -16.28
CA ASN A 280 13.64 6.43 -17.71
C ASN A 280 12.66 7.54 -18.13
N ILE A 281 12.75 8.71 -17.46
CA ILE A 281 11.87 9.84 -17.70
C ILE A 281 12.21 10.46 -19.05
N ARG A 282 11.21 10.65 -19.88
CA ARG A 282 11.30 11.29 -21.21
C ARG A 282 10.17 12.28 -21.37
N VAL A 283 10.47 13.39 -22.01
CA VAL A 283 9.49 14.43 -22.37
C VAL A 283 9.60 14.66 -23.87
N GLU A 284 8.52 14.42 -24.58
CA GLU A 284 8.41 14.64 -26.02
C GLU A 284 7.15 15.48 -26.27
N ASN A 285 7.31 16.73 -26.68
CA ASN A 285 6.24 17.73 -26.73
C ASN A 285 5.58 17.85 -25.34
N ASN A 286 4.28 17.63 -25.24
CA ASN A 286 3.51 17.63 -23.99
C ASN A 286 3.27 16.23 -23.41
N VAL A 287 4.00 15.21 -23.86
CA VAL A 287 3.88 13.82 -23.35
C VAL A 287 5.06 13.48 -22.48
N VAL A 288 4.78 13.10 -21.24
CA VAL A 288 5.74 12.60 -20.27
C VAL A 288 5.65 11.09 -20.21
N ARG A 289 6.79 10.39 -20.33
CA ARG A 289 6.88 8.92 -20.15
C ARG A 289 7.89 8.60 -19.07
N PHE A 290 7.58 7.59 -18.26
CA PHE A 290 8.47 7.12 -17.21
C PHE A 290 8.15 5.69 -16.79
N ASP A 291 9.10 5.06 -16.12
CA ASP A 291 8.92 3.80 -15.40
C ASP A 291 8.96 4.08 -13.89
N ALA A 292 8.09 3.39 -13.12
CA ALA A 292 8.12 3.47 -11.68
C ALA A 292 8.00 2.09 -11.04
N LEU A 293 8.74 1.87 -9.94
CA LEU A 293 8.78 0.64 -9.17
C LEU A 293 8.47 0.94 -7.71
N SER A 294 7.59 0.15 -7.11
CA SER A 294 7.29 0.21 -5.68
C SER A 294 7.16 -1.19 -5.08
N HIS A 295 7.56 -1.35 -3.81
CA HIS A 295 7.39 -2.60 -3.09
C HIS A 295 5.92 -2.80 -2.72
N ASN A 296 5.25 -3.72 -3.40
CA ASN A 296 3.80 -3.89 -3.32
C ASN A 296 3.29 -4.39 -1.97
N THR A 297 4.08 -5.14 -1.20
CA THR A 297 3.69 -5.66 0.12
C THR A 297 4.14 -4.77 1.28
N VAL A 298 5.08 -3.85 1.03
CA VAL A 298 5.53 -2.84 2.00
C VAL A 298 4.81 -1.52 1.72
N ARG A 299 5.31 -0.70 0.79
CA ARG A 299 4.70 0.61 0.46
C ARG A 299 3.25 0.47 0.00
N GLY A 300 2.97 -0.54 -0.82
CA GLY A 300 1.65 -0.79 -1.40
C GLY A 300 0.66 -1.48 -0.46
N ALA A 301 1.07 -1.87 0.76
CA ALA A 301 0.21 -2.57 1.70
C ALA A 301 0.60 -2.26 3.16
N ALA A 302 1.37 -3.15 3.82
CA ALA A 302 1.63 -3.09 5.26
C ALA A 302 2.27 -1.76 5.70
N GLY A 303 3.34 -1.33 5.05
CA GLY A 303 3.99 -0.05 5.37
C GLY A 303 3.11 1.16 5.07
N GLY A 304 2.35 1.11 3.97
CA GLY A 304 1.43 2.18 3.61
C GLY A 304 0.31 2.39 4.62
N VAL A 305 -0.26 1.30 5.15
CA VAL A 305 -1.33 1.39 6.16
C VAL A 305 -0.79 1.78 7.53
N ILE A 306 0.45 1.40 7.88
CA ILE A 306 1.12 1.86 9.10
C ILE A 306 1.38 3.37 9.02
N LEU A 307 1.94 3.85 7.90
CA LEU A 307 2.18 5.27 7.69
C LEU A 307 0.87 6.10 7.76
N LEU A 308 -0.23 5.54 7.27
CA LEU A 308 -1.54 6.20 7.37
C LEU A 308 -2.01 6.33 8.84
N ALA A 309 -1.79 5.31 9.67
CA ALA A 309 -2.11 5.36 11.09
C ALA A 309 -1.20 6.35 11.85
N GLU A 310 0.09 6.38 11.54
CA GLU A 310 1.03 7.38 12.09
C GLU A 310 0.58 8.80 11.76
N PHE A 311 0.18 9.02 10.50
CA PHE A 311 -0.36 10.31 10.05
C PHE A 311 -1.64 10.69 10.80
N ALA A 312 -2.55 9.73 11.01
CA ALA A 312 -3.78 9.97 11.75
C ALA A 312 -3.50 10.39 13.22
N ILE A 313 -2.47 9.83 13.84
CA ILE A 313 -2.02 10.22 15.18
C ILE A 313 -1.37 11.61 15.16
N GLN A 314 -0.47 11.88 14.23
CA GLN A 314 0.23 13.16 14.12
C GLN A 314 -0.75 14.33 13.94
N GLU A 315 -1.77 14.14 13.11
CA GLU A 315 -2.80 15.14 12.81
C GLU A 315 -3.96 15.15 13.83
N ALA A 316 -3.81 14.42 14.95
CA ALA A 316 -4.78 14.36 16.05
C ALA A 316 -6.18 13.84 15.65
N TYR A 317 -6.27 13.01 14.60
CA TYR A 317 -7.49 12.24 14.32
C TYR A 317 -7.69 11.09 15.32
N ILE A 318 -6.60 10.65 15.95
CA ILE A 318 -6.57 9.67 17.04
C ILE A 318 -5.86 10.30 18.22
N THR A 319 -6.53 10.34 19.37
CA THR A 319 -5.98 10.82 20.62
C THR A 319 -6.16 9.76 21.70
N LYS A 320 -5.18 9.66 22.63
CA LYS A 320 -5.30 8.84 23.85
C LYS A 320 -6.01 9.61 24.96
#